data_f0fb6d6f572e5166f5f70ee07e6359c3
#
_entry.id   f0fb6d6f572e5166f5f70ee07e6359c3
#
_cell.length_a   1.000
_cell.length_b   1.000
_cell.length_c   1.000
_cell.angle_alpha   90.00
_cell.angle_beta   90.00
_cell.angle_gamma   90.00
#
_symmetry.space_group_name_H-M   'P 1'
#
loop_
_entity.id
_entity.type
_entity.pdbx_description
1 polymer ?
#
loop_
_entity_poly.entity_id
_entity_poly.type
_entity_poly.pdbx_seq_one_letter_code
_entity_poly.pdbx_strand_id
1 'polypeptide(L)'
;MVPIKYNFRSLVIRRVGTLMTVVGVGLTVAVFVSILAMVQGLESTFLDSGEPLNLIMIRQASQAETNSFFDRDIKPIVETTEGVTAVAGEIIVLINHPRITGETTNVIVRGISDKSLELRPRLKVVEGRMFRPGLREVVVSRSISKRFRDAKIGDSIKIGRSMWSVVGILDAARTAYDSEIWADYNEISGEFERPIYSSLLVRAADDSAMKSIRERLAGDRRIQLDVFRQGEYFESQATSALPIKVLGYLIATIMAVGSSFAVMNTMYAATAYRTREIATLRVLGFKRRNIMLSFMLESMLLALLGGILGSAMALPMNGISTGTSNFITFSEVAFDFRVTPTLMLQGVLFAVIMGTIGGFLPARLAARLTIVRALRTEV
;
A
#
# COMPACT_ATOMS: atom_id res chain seq x y z
N MET A 1 31.63 9.39 -31.01
CA MET A 1 31.03 8.64 -29.91
C MET A 1 31.47 7.20 -30.01
N VAL A 2 31.79 6.51 -28.96
CA VAL A 2 32.13 5.08 -29.00
C VAL A 2 30.84 4.33 -29.41
N PRO A 3 30.88 3.37 -30.35
CA PRO A 3 29.66 2.68 -30.80
C PRO A 3 28.98 1.90 -29.66
N ILE A 4 27.65 2.01 -29.54
CA ILE A 4 26.87 1.32 -28.50
C ILE A 4 27.04 -0.21 -28.55
N LYS A 5 27.23 -0.78 -29.76
CA LYS A 5 27.53 -2.22 -29.94
C LYS A 5 28.76 -2.67 -29.15
N TYR A 6 29.73 -1.79 -28.96
CA TYR A 6 30.93 -2.08 -28.17
C TYR A 6 30.63 -2.27 -26.72
N ASN A 7 29.78 -1.41 -26.14
CA ASN A 7 29.37 -1.51 -24.72
C ASN A 7 28.56 -2.81 -24.48
N PHE A 8 27.66 -3.18 -25.42
CA PHE A 8 26.90 -4.41 -25.31
C PHE A 8 27.77 -5.67 -25.33
N ARG A 9 28.75 -5.71 -26.26
CA ARG A 9 29.69 -6.83 -26.36
C ARG A 9 30.57 -6.98 -25.12
N SER A 10 30.94 -5.90 -24.47
CA SER A 10 31.69 -5.85 -23.24
C SER A 10 30.93 -6.55 -22.08
N LEU A 11 29.63 -6.27 -21.95
CA LEU A 11 28.78 -6.90 -20.94
C LEU A 11 28.69 -8.41 -21.11
N VAL A 12 28.60 -8.88 -22.36
CA VAL A 12 28.51 -10.32 -22.67
C VAL A 12 29.83 -11.05 -22.40
N ILE A 13 30.98 -10.43 -22.63
CA ILE A 13 32.29 -11.05 -22.38
C ILE A 13 32.51 -11.28 -20.86
N ARG A 14 32.01 -10.39 -19.99
CA ARG A 14 32.21 -10.42 -18.54
C ARG A 14 30.98 -10.98 -17.79
N ARG A 15 30.46 -12.13 -18.26
CA ARG A 15 29.17 -12.70 -17.82
C ARG A 15 29.00 -12.76 -16.31
N VAL A 16 29.99 -13.24 -15.56
CA VAL A 16 29.88 -13.42 -14.11
C VAL A 16 29.75 -12.08 -13.38
N GLY A 17 30.64 -11.11 -13.66
CA GLY A 17 30.57 -9.79 -13.00
C GLY A 17 29.33 -9.01 -13.40
N THR A 18 28.92 -9.09 -14.68
CA THR A 18 27.66 -8.51 -15.18
C THR A 18 26.47 -9.11 -14.45
N LEU A 19 26.38 -10.45 -14.37
CA LEU A 19 25.28 -11.15 -13.72
C LEU A 19 25.19 -10.78 -12.22
N MET A 20 26.31 -10.80 -11.52
CA MET A 20 26.33 -10.44 -10.08
C MET A 20 25.83 -9.01 -9.86
N THR A 21 26.26 -8.06 -10.70
CA THR A 21 25.81 -6.67 -10.59
C THR A 21 24.33 -6.52 -10.93
N VAL A 22 23.88 -7.17 -12.01
CA VAL A 22 22.45 -7.15 -12.42
C VAL A 22 21.57 -7.76 -11.35
N VAL A 23 21.97 -8.90 -10.75
CA VAL A 23 21.23 -9.54 -9.65
C VAL A 23 21.24 -8.64 -8.40
N GLY A 24 22.38 -8.06 -8.03
CA GLY A 24 22.47 -7.18 -6.85
C GLY A 24 21.59 -5.93 -6.98
N VAL A 25 21.64 -5.26 -8.14
CA VAL A 25 20.73 -4.14 -8.44
C VAL A 25 19.28 -4.62 -8.49
N GLY A 26 19.06 -5.79 -9.11
CA GLY A 26 17.72 -6.38 -9.22
C GLY A 26 17.08 -6.67 -7.87
N LEU A 27 17.82 -7.26 -6.93
CA LEU A 27 17.32 -7.49 -5.57
C LEU A 27 16.97 -6.18 -4.85
N THR A 28 17.79 -5.15 -4.99
CA THR A 28 17.49 -3.82 -4.43
C THR A 28 16.20 -3.25 -5.00
N VAL A 29 16.02 -3.34 -6.32
CA VAL A 29 14.81 -2.86 -7.00
C VAL A 29 13.59 -3.71 -6.64
N ALA A 30 13.74 -5.03 -6.52
CA ALA A 30 12.65 -5.91 -6.12
C ALA A 30 12.12 -5.54 -4.73
N VAL A 31 13.00 -5.30 -3.76
CA VAL A 31 12.61 -4.84 -2.41
C VAL A 31 11.94 -3.47 -2.48
N PHE A 32 12.51 -2.53 -3.23
CA PHE A 32 11.93 -1.19 -3.40
C PHE A 32 10.51 -1.24 -3.98
N VAL A 33 10.31 -1.95 -5.10
CA VAL A 33 9.00 -2.11 -5.74
C VAL A 33 8.02 -2.83 -4.81
N SER A 34 8.47 -3.85 -4.06
CA SER A 34 7.62 -4.59 -3.13
C SER A 34 7.12 -3.70 -1.97
N ILE A 35 7.99 -2.86 -1.40
CA ILE A 35 7.59 -1.92 -0.35
C ILE A 35 6.58 -0.91 -0.89
N LEU A 36 6.82 -0.35 -2.09
CA LEU A 36 5.87 0.58 -2.70
C LEU A 36 4.55 -0.10 -3.06
N ALA A 37 4.57 -1.35 -3.52
CA ALA A 37 3.38 -2.14 -3.80
C ALA A 37 2.55 -2.41 -2.54
N MET A 38 3.22 -2.63 -1.41
CA MET A 38 2.56 -2.74 -0.10
C MET A 38 1.87 -1.43 0.30
N VAL A 39 2.57 -0.31 0.21
CA VAL A 39 2.02 1.02 0.53
C VAL A 39 0.84 1.34 -0.38
N GLN A 40 0.99 1.13 -1.69
CA GLN A 40 -0.07 1.39 -2.66
C GLN A 40 -1.29 0.48 -2.44
N GLY A 41 -1.07 -0.78 -2.06
CA GLY A 41 -2.14 -1.71 -1.69
C GLY A 41 -2.93 -1.19 -0.50
N LEU A 42 -2.25 -0.78 0.56
CA LEU A 42 -2.88 -0.24 1.76
C LEU A 42 -3.62 1.08 1.49
N GLU A 43 -2.98 2.05 0.82
CA GLU A 43 -3.61 3.33 0.45
C GLU A 43 -4.87 3.09 -0.41
N SER A 44 -4.79 2.21 -1.41
CA SER A 44 -5.94 1.93 -2.29
C SER A 44 -7.09 1.25 -1.57
N THR A 45 -6.82 0.41 -0.56
CA THR A 45 -7.86 -0.23 0.25
C THR A 45 -8.74 0.82 0.93
N PHE A 46 -8.16 1.92 1.42
CA PHE A 46 -8.93 3.02 2.00
C PHE A 46 -9.61 3.88 0.92
N LEU A 47 -8.87 4.33 -0.09
CA LEU A 47 -9.39 5.21 -1.14
C LEU A 47 -10.58 4.58 -1.91
N ASP A 48 -10.55 3.26 -2.10
CA ASP A 48 -11.61 2.52 -2.76
C ASP A 48 -12.85 2.30 -1.85
N SER A 49 -12.81 2.68 -0.55
CA SER A 49 -13.87 2.41 0.43
C SER A 49 -15.01 3.43 0.41
N GLY A 50 -14.80 4.61 -0.15
CA GLY A 50 -15.80 5.68 -0.18
C GLY A 50 -16.83 5.48 -1.30
N GLU A 51 -18.13 5.72 -0.97
CA GLU A 51 -19.18 5.87 -1.97
C GLU A 51 -19.39 7.35 -2.27
N PRO A 52 -19.59 7.76 -3.54
CA PRO A 52 -19.55 9.17 -3.96
C PRO A 52 -20.55 10.09 -3.24
N LEU A 53 -21.77 9.61 -2.99
CA LEU A 53 -22.85 10.40 -2.37
C LEU A 53 -23.05 10.11 -0.88
N ASN A 54 -22.10 9.41 -0.25
CA ASN A 54 -22.19 9.13 1.18
C ASN A 54 -21.37 10.15 1.99
N LEU A 55 -21.99 10.56 3.11
CA LEU A 55 -21.36 11.26 4.21
C LEU A 55 -21.21 10.30 5.39
N ILE A 56 -20.13 10.43 6.11
CA ILE A 56 -19.91 9.78 7.39
C ILE A 56 -19.84 10.84 8.49
N MET A 57 -20.56 10.62 9.55
CA MET A 57 -20.61 11.51 10.70
C MET A 57 -20.05 10.78 11.91
N ILE A 58 -19.08 11.39 12.56
CA ILE A 58 -18.46 10.90 13.79
C ILE A 58 -18.46 12.01 14.84
N ARG A 59 -18.28 11.65 16.10
CA ARG A 59 -18.20 12.64 17.18
C ARG A 59 -17.10 13.66 16.91
N GLN A 60 -17.37 14.91 17.20
CA GLN A 60 -16.42 16.01 17.04
C GLN A 60 -15.09 15.70 17.75
N ALA A 61 -13.99 16.02 17.07
CA ALA A 61 -12.62 15.73 17.50
C ALA A 61 -12.27 14.23 17.62
N SER A 62 -13.11 13.32 17.14
CA SER A 62 -12.73 11.90 16.95
C SER A 62 -11.97 11.73 15.65
N GLN A 63 -10.94 10.87 15.68
CA GLN A 63 -10.14 10.59 14.48
C GLN A 63 -10.68 9.40 13.68
N ALA A 64 -11.49 8.54 14.30
CA ALA A 64 -12.04 7.34 13.71
C ALA A 64 -13.37 6.95 14.36
N GLU A 65 -14.14 6.10 13.67
CA GLU A 65 -15.39 5.51 14.19
C GLU A 65 -15.15 4.71 15.47
N THR A 66 -13.97 4.10 15.66
CA THR A 66 -13.62 3.27 16.82
C THR A 66 -13.54 4.04 18.13
N ASN A 67 -13.26 5.34 18.09
CA ASN A 67 -13.20 6.22 19.26
C ASN A 67 -14.31 7.28 19.27
N SER A 68 -15.29 7.13 18.38
CA SER A 68 -16.47 7.96 18.27
C SER A 68 -17.68 7.28 18.94
N PHE A 69 -18.41 8.04 19.75
CA PHE A 69 -19.66 7.58 20.37
C PHE A 69 -20.54 8.77 20.71
N PHE A 70 -21.82 8.65 20.36
CA PHE A 70 -22.84 9.67 20.59
C PHE A 70 -24.25 9.03 20.68
N ASP A 71 -25.20 9.80 21.22
CA ASP A 71 -26.53 9.32 21.51
C ASP A 71 -27.38 9.05 20.26
N ARG A 72 -28.31 8.11 20.38
CA ARG A 72 -29.22 7.71 19.29
C ARG A 72 -30.18 8.82 18.85
N ASP A 73 -30.46 9.79 19.72
CA ASP A 73 -31.38 10.89 19.48
C ASP A 73 -30.95 11.83 18.36
N ILE A 74 -29.68 11.76 17.98
CA ILE A 74 -29.12 12.54 16.86
C ILE A 74 -29.62 12.01 15.49
N LYS A 75 -29.82 10.70 15.36
CA LYS A 75 -30.22 10.08 14.07
C LYS A 75 -31.52 10.66 13.50
N PRO A 76 -32.63 10.80 14.24
CA PRO A 76 -33.86 11.42 13.75
C PRO A 76 -33.67 12.85 13.26
N ILE A 77 -32.79 13.63 13.90
CA ILE A 77 -32.47 15.00 13.48
C ILE A 77 -31.80 15.00 12.11
N VAL A 78 -30.85 14.09 11.89
CA VAL A 78 -30.17 13.94 10.61
C VAL A 78 -31.13 13.41 9.53
N GLU A 79 -32.02 12.48 9.84
CA GLU A 79 -33.00 11.93 8.90
C GLU A 79 -33.98 12.98 8.38
N THR A 80 -34.31 14.00 9.19
CA THR A 80 -35.22 15.10 8.80
C THR A 80 -34.51 16.24 8.08
N THR A 81 -33.19 16.17 7.92
CA THR A 81 -32.42 17.21 7.22
C THR A 81 -32.68 17.14 5.72
N GLU A 82 -33.01 18.29 5.13
CA GLU A 82 -33.28 18.41 3.69
C GLU A 82 -32.08 17.94 2.84
N GLY A 83 -32.35 17.15 1.83
CA GLY A 83 -31.34 16.56 0.95
C GLY A 83 -30.80 15.20 1.42
N VAL A 84 -31.19 14.74 2.62
CA VAL A 84 -30.88 13.38 3.11
C VAL A 84 -31.88 12.38 2.54
N THR A 85 -31.38 11.31 1.94
CA THR A 85 -32.23 10.24 1.37
C THR A 85 -32.26 8.98 2.24
N ALA A 86 -31.18 8.68 2.95
CA ALA A 86 -31.11 7.55 3.84
C ALA A 86 -30.06 7.79 4.94
N VAL A 87 -30.30 7.24 6.14
CA VAL A 87 -29.38 7.29 7.26
C VAL A 87 -29.30 5.91 7.92
N ALA A 88 -28.08 5.44 8.14
CA ALA A 88 -27.79 4.23 8.90
C ALA A 88 -26.91 4.59 10.12
N GLY A 89 -27.39 4.23 11.33
CA GLY A 89 -26.56 4.31 12.53
C GLY A 89 -25.80 3.01 12.73
N GLU A 90 -24.54 3.10 13.04
CA GLU A 90 -23.64 1.96 13.19
C GLU A 90 -22.89 2.02 14.52
N ILE A 91 -22.62 0.86 15.11
CA ILE A 91 -21.79 0.72 16.30
C ILE A 91 -20.52 -0.05 15.94
N ILE A 92 -19.39 0.45 16.39
CA ILE A 92 -18.07 -0.16 16.15
C ILE A 92 -17.50 -0.61 17.49
N VAL A 93 -17.13 -1.87 17.57
CA VAL A 93 -16.41 -2.44 18.71
C VAL A 93 -15.17 -3.18 18.23
N LEU A 94 -14.15 -3.21 19.07
CA LEU A 94 -12.93 -3.96 18.80
C LEU A 94 -12.93 -5.23 19.64
N ILE A 95 -12.62 -6.35 18.99
CA ILE A 95 -12.39 -7.63 19.65
C ILE A 95 -10.99 -8.13 19.36
N ASN A 96 -10.41 -8.85 20.33
CA ASN A 96 -9.18 -9.60 20.10
C ASN A 96 -9.53 -10.97 19.54
N HIS A 97 -9.03 -11.27 18.32
CA HIS A 97 -9.28 -12.56 17.68
C HIS A 97 -7.98 -13.19 17.16
N PRO A 98 -7.77 -14.51 17.36
CA PRO A 98 -6.53 -15.17 16.96
C PRO A 98 -6.50 -15.42 15.44
N ARG A 99 -5.37 -15.10 14.83
CA ARG A 99 -5.05 -15.51 13.46
C ARG A 99 -4.75 -17.00 13.37
N ILE A 100 -4.81 -17.58 12.19
CA ILE A 100 -4.40 -18.97 11.92
C ILE A 100 -2.92 -19.17 12.33
N THR A 101 -2.07 -18.14 12.21
CA THR A 101 -0.67 -18.16 12.64
C THR A 101 -0.47 -18.22 14.16
N GLY A 102 -1.53 -18.00 14.95
CA GLY A 102 -1.51 -18.01 16.42
C GLY A 102 -1.38 -16.64 17.08
N GLU A 103 -1.03 -15.60 16.33
CA GLU A 103 -0.99 -14.23 16.82
C GLU A 103 -2.42 -13.70 17.03
N THR A 104 -2.63 -12.93 18.10
CA THR A 104 -3.91 -12.27 18.38
C THR A 104 -3.84 -10.81 17.93
N THR A 105 -4.86 -10.34 17.25
CA THR A 105 -4.95 -8.96 16.78
C THR A 105 -6.36 -8.40 16.97
N ASN A 106 -6.48 -7.07 16.94
CA ASN A 106 -7.76 -6.40 17.05
C ASN A 106 -8.51 -6.45 15.71
N VAL A 107 -9.73 -6.93 15.74
CA VAL A 107 -10.65 -6.97 14.60
C VAL A 107 -11.85 -6.08 14.90
N ILE A 108 -12.30 -5.32 13.92
CA ILE A 108 -13.52 -4.52 14.00
C ILE A 108 -14.73 -5.45 13.88
N VAL A 109 -15.65 -5.32 14.84
CA VAL A 109 -17.01 -5.80 14.71
C VAL A 109 -17.92 -4.59 14.51
N ARG A 110 -18.60 -4.56 13.39
CA ARG A 110 -19.54 -3.51 13.01
C ARG A 110 -20.97 -4.00 13.22
N GLY A 111 -21.69 -3.38 14.16
CA GLY A 111 -23.13 -3.55 14.31
C GLY A 111 -23.85 -2.66 13.31
N ILE A 112 -24.63 -3.25 12.39
CA ILE A 112 -25.29 -2.58 11.29
C ILE A 112 -26.81 -2.81 11.29
N SER A 113 -27.52 -1.94 10.59
CA SER A 113 -28.92 -2.12 10.20
C SER A 113 -29.04 -2.48 8.72
N ASP A 114 -30.22 -2.89 8.27
CA ASP A 114 -30.48 -3.21 6.86
C ASP A 114 -30.12 -2.04 5.92
N LYS A 115 -30.40 -0.80 6.35
CA LYS A 115 -30.02 0.41 5.61
C LYS A 115 -28.53 0.55 5.36
N SER A 116 -27.68 0.01 6.25
CA SER A 116 -26.22 0.08 6.10
C SER A 116 -25.70 -0.64 4.86
N LEU A 117 -26.36 -1.75 4.46
CA LEU A 117 -26.05 -2.50 3.25
C LEU A 117 -26.51 -1.77 1.99
N GLU A 118 -27.71 -1.17 2.03
CA GLU A 118 -28.25 -0.37 0.92
C GLU A 118 -27.33 0.80 0.58
N LEU A 119 -26.68 1.38 1.59
CA LEU A 119 -25.73 2.48 1.43
C LEU A 119 -24.36 2.03 0.90
N ARG A 120 -24.09 0.71 0.82
CA ARG A 120 -22.83 0.13 0.33
C ARG A 120 -23.10 -0.93 -0.75
N PRO A 121 -23.57 -0.56 -1.94
CA PRO A 121 -24.06 -1.49 -2.96
C PRO A 121 -22.97 -2.42 -3.54
N ARG A 122 -21.70 -2.07 -3.35
CA ARG A 122 -20.56 -2.91 -3.78
C ARG A 122 -20.32 -4.11 -2.88
N LEU A 123 -20.83 -4.10 -1.65
CA LEU A 123 -20.64 -5.16 -0.67
C LEU A 123 -21.74 -6.23 -0.86
N LYS A 124 -21.32 -7.49 -0.99
CA LYS A 124 -22.25 -8.61 -1.26
C LYS A 124 -21.89 -9.83 -0.45
N VAL A 125 -22.90 -10.51 0.09
CA VAL A 125 -22.71 -11.85 0.65
C VAL A 125 -22.51 -12.83 -0.51
N VAL A 126 -21.38 -13.51 -0.55
CA VAL A 126 -20.99 -14.41 -1.65
C VAL A 126 -21.12 -15.88 -1.29
N GLU A 127 -21.10 -16.20 0.00
CA GLU A 127 -21.30 -17.54 0.53
C GLU A 127 -22.20 -17.48 1.75
N GLY A 128 -23.09 -18.47 1.91
CA GLY A 128 -24.04 -18.49 3.01
C GLY A 128 -25.16 -17.47 2.86
N ARG A 129 -25.50 -16.79 3.94
CA ARG A 129 -26.58 -15.79 4.00
C ARG A 129 -26.21 -14.62 4.92
N MET A 130 -26.99 -13.55 4.85
CA MET A 130 -26.91 -12.46 5.83
C MET A 130 -27.41 -12.94 7.20
N PHE A 131 -26.88 -12.33 8.28
CA PHE A 131 -27.36 -12.56 9.63
C PHE A 131 -28.85 -12.17 9.77
N ARG A 132 -29.56 -12.80 10.68
CA ARG A 132 -30.94 -12.45 11.02
C ARG A 132 -30.94 -11.52 12.23
N PRO A 133 -31.66 -10.40 12.18
CA PRO A 133 -31.84 -9.52 13.33
C PRO A 133 -32.38 -10.29 14.54
N GLY A 134 -31.89 -9.97 15.74
CA GLY A 134 -32.29 -10.63 16.98
C GLY A 134 -31.63 -11.97 17.25
N LEU A 135 -30.69 -12.41 16.38
CA LEU A 135 -29.90 -13.61 16.59
C LEU A 135 -28.40 -13.24 16.69
N ARG A 136 -27.67 -14.04 17.47
CA ARG A 136 -26.20 -13.92 17.58
C ARG A 136 -25.52 -14.57 16.39
N GLU A 137 -25.78 -14.00 15.23
CA GLU A 137 -25.20 -14.40 13.96
C GLU A 137 -24.29 -13.32 13.43
N VAL A 138 -23.21 -13.70 12.73
CA VAL A 138 -22.28 -12.78 12.11
C VAL A 138 -22.03 -13.16 10.66
N VAL A 139 -21.71 -12.15 9.86
CA VAL A 139 -21.13 -12.32 8.53
C VAL A 139 -19.70 -11.79 8.62
N VAL A 140 -18.76 -12.60 8.16
CA VAL A 140 -17.34 -12.25 8.16
C VAL A 140 -16.89 -11.86 6.77
N SER A 141 -15.94 -10.95 6.65
CA SER A 141 -15.34 -10.65 5.35
C SER A 141 -14.52 -11.86 4.84
N ARG A 142 -14.30 -11.88 3.53
CA ARG A 142 -13.49 -12.95 2.89
C ARG A 142 -12.08 -12.98 3.44
N SER A 143 -11.49 -11.85 3.75
CA SER A 143 -10.16 -11.74 4.34
C SER A 143 -10.12 -12.30 5.76
N ILE A 144 -11.11 -12.00 6.58
CA ILE A 144 -11.24 -12.55 7.95
C ILE A 144 -11.37 -14.07 7.88
N SER A 145 -12.26 -14.60 7.04
CA SER A 145 -12.46 -16.07 6.89
C SER A 145 -11.20 -16.82 6.48
N LYS A 146 -10.30 -16.20 5.70
CA LYS A 146 -9.05 -16.83 5.25
C LYS A 146 -7.90 -16.76 6.25
N ARG A 147 -7.90 -15.76 7.13
CA ARG A 147 -6.72 -15.39 7.93
C ARG A 147 -6.90 -15.66 9.42
N PHE A 148 -8.14 -15.80 9.89
CA PHE A 148 -8.47 -15.98 11.30
C PHE A 148 -8.99 -17.38 11.59
N ARG A 149 -8.80 -17.82 12.85
CA ARG A 149 -9.36 -19.08 13.34
C ARG A 149 -10.87 -18.95 13.52
N ASP A 150 -11.56 -20.07 13.45
CA ASP A 150 -12.99 -20.17 13.77
C ASP A 150 -13.87 -19.12 13.03
N ALA A 151 -13.45 -18.73 11.80
CA ALA A 151 -14.09 -17.70 11.00
C ALA A 151 -14.68 -18.23 9.67
N LYS A 152 -14.96 -19.53 9.59
CA LYS A 152 -15.65 -20.13 8.44
C LYS A 152 -17.14 -20.27 8.73
N ILE A 153 -17.95 -20.45 7.69
CA ILE A 153 -19.39 -20.72 7.86
C ILE A 153 -19.59 -21.97 8.72
N GLY A 154 -20.40 -21.82 9.77
CA GLY A 154 -20.68 -22.85 10.77
C GLY A 154 -19.79 -22.80 12.01
N ASP A 155 -18.69 -22.04 11.96
CA ASP A 155 -17.86 -21.80 13.14
C ASP A 155 -18.53 -20.81 14.11
N SER A 156 -17.96 -20.64 15.30
CA SER A 156 -18.43 -19.70 16.28
C SER A 156 -17.31 -18.80 16.79
N ILE A 157 -17.50 -17.48 16.69
CA ILE A 157 -16.58 -16.46 17.14
C ILE A 157 -17.04 -15.92 18.49
N LYS A 158 -16.12 -15.74 19.44
CA LYS A 158 -16.40 -15.08 20.70
C LYS A 158 -16.40 -13.56 20.53
N ILE A 159 -17.54 -12.93 20.73
CA ILE A 159 -17.69 -11.46 20.74
C ILE A 159 -18.27 -11.07 22.09
N GLY A 160 -17.55 -10.23 22.84
CA GLY A 160 -17.92 -9.89 24.20
C GLY A 160 -17.91 -11.11 25.12
N ARG A 161 -19.05 -11.38 25.75
CA ARG A 161 -19.25 -12.51 26.65
C ARG A 161 -19.87 -13.74 25.97
N SER A 162 -20.35 -13.57 24.72
CA SER A 162 -21.16 -14.56 24.02
C SER A 162 -20.44 -15.17 22.81
N MET A 163 -20.93 -16.35 22.38
CA MET A 163 -20.53 -17.00 21.13
C MET A 163 -21.49 -16.62 20.01
N TRP A 164 -20.95 -16.30 18.84
CA TRP A 164 -21.70 -15.85 17.68
C TRP A 164 -21.42 -16.77 16.48
N SER A 165 -22.47 -17.24 15.84
CA SER A 165 -22.36 -18.17 14.72
C SER A 165 -22.03 -17.43 13.40
N VAL A 166 -21.02 -17.89 12.68
CA VAL A 166 -20.70 -17.39 11.33
C VAL A 166 -21.68 -18.00 10.34
N VAL A 167 -22.51 -17.17 9.70
CA VAL A 167 -23.57 -17.62 8.79
C VAL A 167 -23.35 -17.23 7.34
N GLY A 168 -22.37 -16.37 7.06
CA GLY A 168 -22.07 -15.94 5.69
C GLY A 168 -20.70 -15.30 5.56
N ILE A 169 -20.25 -15.23 4.30
CA ILE A 169 -19.01 -14.55 3.90
C ILE A 169 -19.35 -13.37 3.00
N LEU A 170 -18.85 -12.20 3.39
CA LEU A 170 -18.99 -10.94 2.68
C LEU A 170 -17.79 -10.71 1.75
N ASP A 171 -18.07 -10.41 0.48
CA ASP A 171 -17.09 -9.79 -0.40
C ASP A 171 -17.19 -8.27 -0.26
N ALA A 172 -16.18 -7.70 0.30
CA ALA A 172 -16.11 -6.26 0.55
C ALA A 172 -15.37 -5.49 -0.57
N ALA A 173 -15.24 -6.07 -1.76
CA ALA A 173 -14.64 -5.44 -2.94
C ALA A 173 -13.23 -4.86 -2.69
N ARG A 174 -12.45 -5.48 -1.81
CA ARG A 174 -11.08 -5.05 -1.40
C ARG A 174 -11.03 -3.66 -0.77
N THR A 175 -12.10 -3.26 -0.11
CA THR A 175 -12.18 -2.03 0.67
C THR A 175 -11.74 -2.27 2.13
N ALA A 176 -11.69 -1.22 2.95
CA ALA A 176 -11.40 -1.32 4.39
C ALA A 176 -12.37 -2.27 5.12
N TYR A 177 -13.60 -2.41 4.62
CA TYR A 177 -14.60 -3.34 5.15
C TYR A 177 -14.22 -4.82 4.99
N ASP A 178 -13.21 -5.15 4.15
CA ASP A 178 -12.71 -6.53 4.03
C ASP A 178 -11.93 -7.00 5.26
N SER A 179 -11.82 -6.16 6.29
CA SER A 179 -11.17 -6.44 7.57
C SER A 179 -12.16 -6.52 8.73
N GLU A 180 -13.47 -6.59 8.46
CA GLU A 180 -14.50 -6.46 9.47
C GLU A 180 -15.38 -7.71 9.59
N ILE A 181 -15.97 -7.85 10.78
CA ILE A 181 -17.05 -8.79 11.10
C ILE A 181 -18.33 -7.95 11.24
N TRP A 182 -19.42 -8.38 10.61
CA TRP A 182 -20.68 -7.64 10.61
C TRP A 182 -21.77 -8.42 11.33
N ALA A 183 -22.50 -7.71 12.20
CA ALA A 183 -23.56 -8.26 13.03
C ALA A 183 -24.73 -7.29 13.13
N ASP A 184 -25.84 -7.74 13.71
CA ASP A 184 -26.97 -6.88 14.01
C ASP A 184 -26.59 -5.78 15.03
N TYR A 185 -27.01 -4.54 14.74
CA TYR A 185 -26.73 -3.39 15.60
C TYR A 185 -27.28 -3.57 17.02
N ASN A 186 -28.54 -4.05 17.15
CA ASN A 186 -29.18 -4.15 18.46
C ASN A 186 -28.52 -5.22 19.33
N GLU A 187 -28.13 -6.34 18.70
CA GLU A 187 -27.45 -7.43 19.40
C GLU A 187 -26.06 -7.01 19.88
N ILE A 188 -25.26 -6.30 19.06
CA ILE A 188 -23.95 -5.78 19.46
C ILE A 188 -24.10 -4.71 20.53
N SER A 189 -25.07 -3.79 20.38
CA SER A 189 -25.38 -2.75 21.36
C SER A 189 -25.77 -3.36 22.71
N GLY A 190 -26.55 -4.43 22.72
CA GLY A 190 -26.93 -5.17 23.91
C GLY A 190 -25.77 -5.93 24.56
N GLU A 191 -24.94 -6.63 23.77
CA GLU A 191 -23.79 -7.40 24.24
C GLU A 191 -22.76 -6.53 24.99
N PHE A 192 -22.54 -5.30 24.49
CA PHE A 192 -21.59 -4.34 25.06
C PHE A 192 -22.26 -3.31 26.00
N GLU A 193 -23.56 -3.40 26.26
CA GLU A 193 -24.33 -2.45 27.05
C GLU A 193 -24.15 -0.99 26.63
N ARG A 194 -24.05 -0.77 25.30
CA ARG A 194 -23.78 0.54 24.67
C ARG A 194 -24.91 0.96 23.72
N PRO A 195 -25.96 1.62 24.21
CA PRO A 195 -27.06 2.11 23.37
C PRO A 195 -26.72 3.40 22.64
N ILE A 196 -25.58 3.41 21.92
CA ILE A 196 -24.99 4.57 21.25
C ILE A 196 -24.67 4.24 19.80
N TYR A 197 -24.42 5.26 18.98
CA TYR A 197 -23.79 5.11 17.67
C TYR A 197 -22.30 5.49 17.72
N SER A 198 -21.49 4.80 16.94
CA SER A 198 -20.12 5.18 16.65
C SER A 198 -20.06 6.10 15.42
N SER A 199 -20.94 5.87 14.45
CA SER A 199 -21.06 6.71 13.26
C SER A 199 -22.48 6.70 12.71
N LEU A 200 -22.83 7.77 11.94
CA LEU A 200 -23.94 7.76 11.03
C LEU A 200 -23.42 7.76 9.61
N LEU A 201 -23.89 6.81 8.82
CA LEU A 201 -23.70 6.82 7.39
C LEU A 201 -24.93 7.43 6.73
N VAL A 202 -24.72 8.48 5.97
CA VAL A 202 -25.79 9.30 5.40
C VAL A 202 -25.64 9.35 3.88
N ARG A 203 -26.72 9.09 3.14
CA ARG A 203 -26.80 9.26 1.70
C ARG A 203 -27.41 10.61 1.38
N ALA A 204 -26.69 11.45 0.65
CA ALA A 204 -27.22 12.68 0.07
C ALA A 204 -27.93 12.40 -1.27
N ALA A 205 -28.87 13.25 -1.65
CA ALA A 205 -29.57 13.16 -2.93
C ALA A 205 -28.63 13.43 -4.11
N ASP A 206 -27.74 14.43 -3.96
CA ASP A 206 -26.74 14.83 -4.94
C ASP A 206 -25.57 15.58 -4.28
N ASP A 207 -24.60 16.01 -5.07
CA ASP A 207 -23.42 16.75 -4.59
C ASP A 207 -23.75 18.11 -3.96
N SER A 208 -24.83 18.78 -4.41
CA SER A 208 -25.26 20.07 -3.86
C SER A 208 -25.90 19.88 -2.48
N ALA A 209 -26.75 18.84 -2.35
CA ALA A 209 -27.34 18.43 -1.09
C ALA A 209 -26.26 18.06 -0.06
N MET A 210 -25.21 17.36 -0.51
CA MET A 210 -24.09 16.98 0.37
C MET A 210 -23.41 18.20 1.02
N LYS A 211 -23.17 19.28 0.26
CA LYS A 211 -22.61 20.53 0.78
C LYS A 211 -23.57 21.20 1.77
N SER A 212 -24.85 21.30 1.40
CA SER A 212 -25.88 21.91 2.25
C SER A 212 -26.08 21.15 3.57
N ILE A 213 -26.09 19.80 3.53
CA ILE A 213 -26.16 18.94 4.72
C ILE A 213 -24.96 19.23 5.63
N ARG A 214 -23.74 19.26 5.08
CA ARG A 214 -22.52 19.51 5.84
C ARG A 214 -22.54 20.88 6.53
N GLU A 215 -22.93 21.94 5.81
CA GLU A 215 -23.02 23.32 6.35
C GLU A 215 -24.09 23.45 7.44
N ARG A 216 -25.27 22.87 7.21
CA ARG A 216 -26.38 22.92 8.19
C ARG A 216 -26.05 22.17 9.48
N LEU A 217 -25.51 20.95 9.36
CA LEU A 217 -25.20 20.12 10.52
C LEU A 217 -23.97 20.63 11.29
N ALA A 218 -22.96 21.20 10.61
CA ALA A 218 -21.82 21.84 11.27
C ALA A 218 -22.22 23.10 12.07
N GLY A 219 -23.29 23.79 11.66
CA GLY A 219 -23.83 24.97 12.38
C GLY A 219 -24.80 24.64 13.53
N ASP A 220 -25.28 23.40 13.64
CA ASP A 220 -26.26 23.02 14.66
C ASP A 220 -25.56 22.64 15.97
N ARG A 221 -25.68 23.50 16.99
CA ARG A 221 -25.09 23.30 18.31
C ARG A 221 -25.61 22.05 19.06
N ARG A 222 -26.73 21.49 18.65
CA ARG A 222 -27.28 20.24 19.20
C ARG A 222 -26.53 19.01 18.73
N ILE A 223 -25.83 19.14 17.58
CA ILE A 223 -25.12 18.08 16.91
C ILE A 223 -23.62 18.36 17.06
N GLN A 224 -22.95 17.62 17.95
CA GLN A 224 -21.51 17.72 18.15
C GLN A 224 -20.79 16.64 17.30
N LEU A 225 -21.05 16.64 15.98
CA LEU A 225 -20.49 15.69 15.05
C LEU A 225 -19.71 16.43 13.95
N ASP A 226 -18.59 15.85 13.56
CA ASP A 226 -17.89 16.21 12.35
C ASP A 226 -18.49 15.44 11.18
N VAL A 227 -18.74 16.14 10.07
CA VAL A 227 -19.37 15.59 8.87
C VAL A 227 -18.34 15.56 7.74
N PHE A 228 -17.95 14.37 7.32
CA PHE A 228 -17.00 14.14 6.23
C PHE A 228 -17.69 13.53 5.03
N ARG A 229 -17.21 13.82 3.82
CA ARG A 229 -17.47 12.91 2.69
C ARG A 229 -16.84 11.56 3.04
N GLN A 230 -17.51 10.47 2.72
CA GLN A 230 -16.98 9.13 3.04
C GLN A 230 -15.60 8.90 2.41
N GLY A 231 -15.36 9.41 1.20
CA GLY A 231 -14.04 9.38 0.57
C GLY A 231 -12.99 10.17 1.34
N GLU A 232 -13.30 11.42 1.78
CA GLU A 232 -12.39 12.25 2.59
C GLU A 232 -12.03 11.57 3.93
N TYR A 233 -13.02 10.92 4.55
CA TYR A 233 -12.79 10.17 5.78
C TYR A 233 -11.79 9.02 5.57
N PHE A 234 -12.00 8.20 4.54
CA PHE A 234 -11.08 7.10 4.25
C PHE A 234 -9.72 7.58 3.75
N GLU A 235 -9.65 8.70 3.02
CA GLU A 235 -8.36 9.33 2.66
C GLU A 235 -7.57 9.73 3.91
N SER A 236 -8.25 10.28 4.92
CA SER A 236 -7.61 10.57 6.21
C SER A 236 -7.08 9.31 6.91
N GLN A 237 -7.81 8.18 6.82
CA GLN A 237 -7.37 6.90 7.37
C GLN A 237 -6.17 6.32 6.59
N ALA A 238 -6.06 6.60 5.28
CA ALA A 238 -4.92 6.19 4.47
C ALA A 238 -3.59 6.83 4.94
N THR A 239 -3.64 7.95 5.67
CA THR A 239 -2.44 8.55 6.28
C THR A 239 -1.76 7.63 7.29
N SER A 240 -2.46 6.62 7.82
CA SER A 240 -1.87 5.56 8.65
C SER A 240 -0.76 4.76 7.93
N ALA A 241 -0.72 4.78 6.60
CA ALA A 241 0.36 4.20 5.80
C ALA A 241 1.64 5.05 5.77
N LEU A 242 1.58 6.34 6.21
CA LEU A 242 2.71 7.25 6.13
C LEU A 242 3.98 6.76 6.87
N PRO A 243 3.92 6.23 8.10
CA PRO A 243 5.11 5.69 8.78
C PRO A 243 5.77 4.55 7.98
N ILE A 244 4.97 3.66 7.40
CA ILE A 244 5.45 2.54 6.58
C ILE A 244 6.13 3.08 5.32
N LYS A 245 5.54 4.08 4.68
CA LYS A 245 6.07 4.75 3.49
C LYS A 245 7.41 5.43 3.76
N VAL A 246 7.51 6.17 4.86
CA VAL A 246 8.77 6.84 5.27
C VAL A 246 9.87 5.81 5.56
N LEU A 247 9.56 4.77 6.33
CA LEU A 247 10.49 3.68 6.62
C LEU A 247 10.92 2.96 5.33
N GLY A 248 9.97 2.72 4.42
CA GLY A 248 10.25 2.12 3.11
C GLY A 248 11.23 2.94 2.27
N TYR A 249 11.05 4.25 2.19
CA TYR A 249 11.99 5.14 1.49
C TYR A 249 13.36 5.20 2.18
N LEU A 250 13.41 5.15 3.51
CA LEU A 250 14.66 5.09 4.25
C LEU A 250 15.45 3.82 3.90
N ILE A 251 14.80 2.65 3.98
CA ILE A 251 15.41 1.36 3.62
C ILE A 251 15.86 1.37 2.15
N ALA A 252 15.01 1.83 1.24
CA ALA A 252 15.35 1.94 -0.18
C ALA A 252 16.58 2.82 -0.41
N THR A 253 16.70 3.94 0.30
CA THR A 253 17.85 4.85 0.20
C THR A 253 19.14 4.17 0.66
N ILE A 254 19.11 3.47 1.81
CA ILE A 254 20.27 2.73 2.32
C ILE A 254 20.71 1.65 1.31
N MET A 255 19.73 0.89 0.80
CA MET A 255 19.99 -0.15 -0.21
C MET A 255 20.51 0.44 -1.53
N ALA A 256 20.03 1.62 -1.93
CA ALA A 256 20.49 2.33 -3.12
C ALA A 256 21.96 2.73 -3.02
N VAL A 257 22.37 3.22 -1.86
CA VAL A 257 23.78 3.56 -1.57
C VAL A 257 24.63 2.31 -1.69
N GLY A 258 24.27 1.22 -1.00
CA GLY A 258 25.00 -0.07 -1.07
C GLY A 258 25.09 -0.62 -2.49
N SER A 259 24.00 -0.61 -3.23
CA SER A 259 23.93 -1.06 -4.62
C SER A 259 24.77 -0.18 -5.56
N SER A 260 24.78 1.15 -5.34
CA SER A 260 25.64 2.07 -6.10
C SER A 260 27.13 1.77 -5.88
N PHE A 261 27.54 1.41 -4.67
CA PHE A 261 28.91 0.95 -4.39
C PHE A 261 29.23 -0.37 -5.10
N ALA A 262 28.29 -1.31 -5.17
CA ALA A 262 28.47 -2.56 -5.90
C ALA A 262 28.67 -2.30 -7.41
N VAL A 263 27.86 -1.44 -8.02
CA VAL A 263 28.02 -0.98 -9.42
C VAL A 263 29.39 -0.31 -9.60
N MET A 264 29.75 0.59 -8.69
CA MET A 264 31.02 1.32 -8.72
C MET A 264 32.22 0.36 -8.69
N ASN A 265 32.22 -0.64 -7.79
CA ASN A 265 33.30 -1.65 -7.70
C ASN A 265 33.42 -2.46 -9.00
N THR A 266 32.30 -2.91 -9.55
CA THR A 266 32.27 -3.64 -10.83
C THR A 266 32.82 -2.78 -11.98
N MET A 267 32.46 -1.50 -12.01
CA MET A 267 32.94 -0.57 -13.03
C MET A 267 34.44 -0.22 -12.87
N TYR A 268 34.96 -0.15 -11.62
CA TYR A 268 36.40 -0.01 -11.40
C TYR A 268 37.18 -1.23 -11.92
N ALA A 269 36.70 -2.44 -11.63
CA ALA A 269 37.29 -3.65 -12.19
C ALA A 269 37.22 -3.64 -13.73
N ALA A 270 36.08 -3.21 -14.33
CA ALA A 270 35.93 -3.07 -15.76
C ALA A 270 36.96 -2.11 -16.37
N THR A 271 37.17 -0.95 -15.72
CA THR A 271 38.14 0.05 -16.16
C THR A 271 39.58 -0.49 -16.11
N ALA A 272 39.94 -1.19 -15.02
CA ALA A 272 41.29 -1.76 -14.84
C ALA A 272 41.63 -2.78 -15.96
N TYR A 273 40.70 -3.71 -16.25
CA TYR A 273 40.90 -4.70 -17.31
C TYR A 273 41.02 -4.12 -18.72
N ARG A 274 40.44 -2.95 -18.97
CA ARG A 274 40.35 -2.30 -20.29
C ARG A 274 41.28 -1.12 -20.48
N THR A 275 42.29 -0.99 -19.57
CA THR A 275 43.21 0.15 -19.58
C THR A 275 43.92 0.31 -20.94
N ARG A 276 44.39 -0.79 -21.59
CA ARG A 276 45.01 -0.75 -22.92
C ARG A 276 44.02 -0.32 -24.03
N GLU A 277 42.81 -0.84 -23.99
CA GLU A 277 41.75 -0.45 -24.96
C GLU A 277 41.44 1.05 -24.86
N ILE A 278 41.32 1.58 -23.61
CA ILE A 278 41.12 3.00 -23.37
C ILE A 278 42.26 3.83 -23.92
N ALA A 279 43.52 3.39 -23.76
CA ALA A 279 44.68 4.04 -24.31
C ALA A 279 44.62 4.09 -25.84
N THR A 280 44.30 2.96 -26.49
CA THR A 280 44.16 2.87 -27.96
C THR A 280 43.07 3.84 -28.48
N LEU A 281 41.90 3.88 -27.83
CA LEU A 281 40.85 4.82 -28.19
C LEU A 281 41.32 6.29 -28.05
N ARG A 282 42.16 6.59 -27.04
CA ARG A 282 42.73 7.91 -26.84
C ARG A 282 43.74 8.28 -27.94
N VAL A 283 44.56 7.32 -28.37
CA VAL A 283 45.53 7.48 -29.50
C VAL A 283 44.76 7.72 -30.83
N LEU A 284 43.65 7.02 -31.04
CA LEU A 284 42.76 7.20 -32.18
C LEU A 284 41.97 8.54 -32.15
N GLY A 285 42.21 9.43 -31.17
CA GLY A 285 41.65 10.78 -31.11
C GLY A 285 40.31 10.91 -30.38
N PHE A 286 39.81 9.86 -29.73
CA PHE A 286 38.57 9.99 -28.93
C PHE A 286 38.78 10.91 -27.72
N LYS A 287 37.89 11.91 -27.59
CA LYS A 287 37.94 12.86 -26.48
C LYS A 287 37.60 12.19 -25.13
N ARG A 288 38.16 12.69 -24.01
CA ARG A 288 37.90 12.20 -22.62
C ARG A 288 36.40 12.07 -22.35
N ARG A 289 35.60 13.05 -22.81
CA ARG A 289 34.14 13.03 -22.64
C ARG A 289 33.49 11.83 -23.33
N ASN A 290 33.96 11.41 -24.48
CA ASN A 290 33.41 10.26 -25.20
C ASN A 290 33.65 8.95 -24.43
N ILE A 291 34.81 8.80 -23.81
CA ILE A 291 35.16 7.65 -22.97
C ILE A 291 34.29 7.65 -21.73
N MET A 292 34.21 8.80 -21.02
CA MET A 292 33.35 8.93 -19.85
C MET A 292 31.88 8.55 -20.15
N LEU A 293 31.32 9.08 -21.24
CA LEU A 293 29.95 8.76 -21.65
C LEU A 293 29.77 7.28 -22.00
N SER A 294 30.76 6.63 -22.61
CA SER A 294 30.69 5.20 -22.90
C SER A 294 30.61 4.34 -21.63
N PHE A 295 31.46 4.62 -20.62
CA PHE A 295 31.42 3.91 -19.34
C PHE A 295 30.16 4.23 -18.52
N MET A 296 29.65 5.47 -18.57
CA MET A 296 28.37 5.82 -17.97
C MET A 296 27.20 5.06 -18.61
N LEU A 297 27.18 4.97 -19.95
CA LEU A 297 26.17 4.18 -20.66
C LEU A 297 26.24 2.70 -20.29
N GLU A 298 27.45 2.15 -20.10
CA GLU A 298 27.64 0.76 -19.68
C GLU A 298 27.06 0.53 -18.27
N SER A 299 27.31 1.43 -17.31
CA SER A 299 26.73 1.32 -15.96
C SER A 299 25.22 1.52 -15.95
N MET A 300 24.67 2.42 -16.77
CA MET A 300 23.23 2.61 -16.94
C MET A 300 22.57 1.38 -17.55
N LEU A 301 23.20 0.72 -18.53
CA LEU A 301 22.67 -0.51 -19.13
C LEU A 301 22.67 -1.67 -18.12
N LEU A 302 23.70 -1.82 -17.29
CA LEU A 302 23.75 -2.80 -16.21
C LEU A 302 22.60 -2.57 -15.22
N ALA A 303 22.42 -1.32 -14.81
CA ALA A 303 21.37 -0.93 -13.88
C ALA A 303 19.97 -1.09 -14.50
N LEU A 304 19.80 -0.76 -15.78
CA LEU A 304 18.55 -0.98 -16.51
C LEU A 304 18.16 -2.46 -16.53
N LEU A 305 19.11 -3.35 -16.84
CA LEU A 305 18.88 -4.80 -16.80
C LEU A 305 18.52 -5.26 -15.40
N GLY A 306 19.22 -4.75 -14.37
CA GLY A 306 18.91 -5.01 -12.96
C GLY A 306 17.51 -4.48 -12.57
N GLY A 307 17.15 -3.28 -13.02
CA GLY A 307 15.85 -2.69 -12.79
C GLY A 307 14.69 -3.52 -13.38
N ILE A 308 14.85 -3.98 -14.63
CA ILE A 308 13.87 -4.84 -15.29
C ILE A 308 13.76 -6.18 -14.54
N LEU A 309 14.89 -6.81 -14.21
CA LEU A 309 14.91 -8.06 -13.47
C LEU A 309 14.24 -7.90 -12.10
N GLY A 310 14.59 -6.85 -11.34
CA GLY A 310 14.05 -6.59 -10.02
C GLY A 310 12.53 -6.30 -10.04
N SER A 311 12.09 -5.51 -11.02
CA SER A 311 10.64 -5.28 -11.22
C SER A 311 9.89 -6.57 -11.58
N ALA A 312 10.49 -7.44 -12.40
CA ALA A 312 9.94 -8.74 -12.71
C ALA A 312 9.90 -9.68 -11.48
N MET A 313 10.93 -9.63 -10.62
CA MET A 313 10.97 -10.39 -9.36
C MET A 313 9.91 -9.94 -8.34
N ALA A 314 9.43 -8.70 -8.42
CA ALA A 314 8.36 -8.21 -7.57
C ALA A 314 6.95 -8.66 -8.03
N LEU A 315 6.77 -9.07 -9.29
CA LEU A 315 5.46 -9.47 -9.83
C LEU A 315 4.75 -10.60 -9.06
N PRO A 316 5.43 -11.65 -8.58
CA PRO A 316 4.77 -12.71 -7.79
C PRO A 316 4.12 -12.21 -6.51
N MET A 317 4.51 -11.05 -5.99
CA MET A 317 3.88 -10.44 -4.82
C MET A 317 2.51 -9.82 -5.13
N ASN A 318 2.20 -9.59 -6.41
CA ASN A 318 0.94 -8.95 -6.79
C ASN A 318 -0.27 -9.81 -6.40
N GLY A 319 -1.21 -9.22 -5.65
CA GLY A 319 -2.40 -9.90 -5.17
C GLY A 319 -2.21 -10.80 -3.94
N ILE A 320 -1.00 -10.82 -3.34
CA ILE A 320 -0.82 -11.46 -2.04
C ILE A 320 -1.54 -10.61 -0.99
N SER A 321 -2.51 -11.24 -0.30
CA SER A 321 -3.24 -10.61 0.79
C SER A 321 -2.44 -10.67 2.09
N THR A 322 -2.32 -9.56 2.77
CA THR A 322 -1.70 -9.44 4.09
C THR A 322 -2.51 -8.48 4.97
N GLY A 323 -2.08 -8.21 6.17
CA GLY A 323 -2.71 -7.23 7.03
C GLY A 323 -1.71 -6.55 7.95
N THR A 324 -1.97 -5.30 8.21
CA THR A 324 -1.21 -4.48 9.14
C THR A 324 -2.15 -3.81 10.14
N SER A 325 -1.63 -3.42 11.29
CA SER A 325 -2.38 -2.62 12.25
C SER A 325 -2.48 -1.18 11.77
N ASN A 326 -3.70 -0.65 11.72
CA ASN A 326 -3.93 0.77 11.53
C ASN A 326 -3.66 1.50 12.85
N PHE A 327 -2.78 2.49 12.83
CA PHE A 327 -2.40 3.26 14.03
C PHE A 327 -3.48 4.23 14.52
N ILE A 328 -4.49 4.51 13.71
CA ILE A 328 -5.60 5.41 14.05
C ILE A 328 -6.76 4.63 14.69
N THR A 329 -7.14 3.49 14.09
CA THR A 329 -8.26 2.66 14.55
C THR A 329 -7.84 1.58 15.55
N PHE A 330 -6.54 1.32 15.67
CA PHE A 330 -5.96 0.21 16.44
C PHE A 330 -6.49 -1.17 16.03
N SER A 331 -6.98 -1.30 14.81
CA SER A 331 -7.50 -2.53 14.23
C SER A 331 -6.61 -3.03 13.10
N GLU A 332 -6.75 -4.31 12.78
CA GLU A 332 -6.12 -4.87 11.61
C GLU A 332 -6.83 -4.43 10.33
N VAL A 333 -6.05 -4.01 9.34
CA VAL A 333 -6.52 -3.72 7.99
C VAL A 333 -5.88 -4.70 7.02
N ALA A 334 -6.70 -5.49 6.36
CA ALA A 334 -6.29 -6.38 5.28
C ALA A 334 -6.14 -5.58 3.98
N PHE A 335 -5.12 -5.90 3.22
CA PHE A 335 -4.90 -5.32 1.90
C PHE A 335 -4.13 -6.29 1.01
N ASP A 336 -4.24 -6.09 -0.29
CA ASP A 336 -3.47 -6.84 -1.28
C ASP A 336 -2.30 -6.01 -1.79
N PHE A 337 -1.13 -6.64 -1.97
CA PHE A 337 -0.04 -5.99 -2.68
C PHE A 337 -0.47 -5.62 -4.10
N ARG A 338 -0.26 -4.37 -4.51
CA ARG A 338 -0.58 -3.89 -5.86
C ARG A 338 0.69 -3.51 -6.62
N VAL A 339 1.22 -4.43 -7.41
CA VAL A 339 2.33 -4.17 -8.33
C VAL A 339 1.76 -3.62 -9.63
N THR A 340 1.89 -2.32 -9.84
CA THR A 340 1.38 -1.64 -11.05
C THR A 340 2.50 -1.37 -12.05
N PRO A 341 2.19 -1.21 -13.36
CA PRO A 341 3.20 -0.82 -14.36
C PRO A 341 3.93 0.47 -14.01
N THR A 342 3.23 1.41 -13.35
CA THR A 342 3.82 2.67 -12.88
C THR A 342 4.90 2.43 -11.83
N LEU A 343 4.65 1.54 -10.85
CA LEU A 343 5.65 1.16 -9.85
C LEU A 343 6.84 0.43 -10.46
N MET A 344 6.61 -0.44 -11.44
CA MET A 344 7.69 -1.10 -12.17
C MET A 344 8.58 -0.09 -12.90
N LEU A 345 7.97 0.90 -13.56
CA LEU A 345 8.70 1.98 -14.21
C LEU A 345 9.50 2.81 -13.19
N GLN A 346 8.92 3.13 -12.04
CA GLN A 346 9.63 3.81 -10.95
C GLN A 346 10.83 3.00 -10.46
N GLY A 347 10.69 1.68 -10.34
CA GLY A 347 11.77 0.76 -10.00
C GLY A 347 12.91 0.78 -11.01
N VAL A 348 12.57 0.76 -12.31
CA VAL A 348 13.56 0.86 -13.40
C VAL A 348 14.27 2.21 -13.39
N LEU A 349 13.53 3.32 -13.20
CA LEU A 349 14.13 4.66 -13.10
C LEU A 349 15.05 4.77 -11.89
N PHE A 350 14.64 4.23 -10.76
CA PHE A 350 15.46 4.16 -9.55
C PHE A 350 16.77 3.40 -9.79
N ALA A 351 16.71 2.24 -10.49
CA ALA A 351 17.90 1.51 -10.89
C ALA A 351 18.85 2.33 -11.76
N VAL A 352 18.32 3.01 -12.77
CA VAL A 352 19.12 3.85 -13.69
C VAL A 352 19.80 4.99 -12.92
N ILE A 353 19.14 5.59 -11.96
CA ILE A 353 19.73 6.62 -11.09
C ILE A 353 20.89 6.02 -10.29
N MET A 354 20.71 4.86 -9.64
CA MET A 354 21.77 4.15 -8.92
C MET A 354 22.97 3.82 -9.82
N GLY A 355 22.69 3.30 -11.03
CA GLY A 355 23.72 2.99 -12.02
C GLY A 355 24.50 4.22 -12.49
N THR A 356 23.81 5.35 -12.64
CA THR A 356 24.43 6.63 -13.01
C THR A 356 25.37 7.12 -11.90
N ILE A 357 24.91 7.09 -10.65
CA ILE A 357 25.70 7.50 -9.48
C ILE A 357 26.90 6.57 -9.28
N GLY A 358 26.68 5.25 -9.28
CA GLY A 358 27.73 4.26 -9.11
C GLY A 358 28.75 4.23 -10.24
N GLY A 359 28.32 4.48 -11.49
CA GLY A 359 29.20 4.52 -12.67
C GLY A 359 29.99 5.81 -12.85
N PHE A 360 29.58 6.92 -12.21
CA PHE A 360 30.18 8.24 -12.47
C PHE A 360 31.66 8.33 -12.12
N LEU A 361 32.07 7.91 -10.91
CA LEU A 361 33.45 7.98 -10.46
C LEU A 361 34.37 7.07 -11.29
N PRO A 362 34.06 5.79 -11.56
CA PRO A 362 34.86 4.93 -12.43
C PRO A 362 34.96 5.48 -13.88
N ALA A 363 33.85 5.97 -14.44
CA ALA A 363 33.85 6.57 -15.76
C ALA A 363 34.73 7.81 -15.87
N ARG A 364 34.74 8.66 -14.83
CA ARG A 364 35.64 9.82 -14.75
C ARG A 364 37.12 9.39 -14.65
N LEU A 365 37.40 8.35 -13.87
CA LEU A 365 38.75 7.79 -13.77
C LEU A 365 39.23 7.25 -15.11
N ALA A 366 38.42 6.42 -15.77
CA ALA A 366 38.70 5.90 -17.12
C ALA A 366 39.04 7.01 -18.12
N ALA A 367 38.27 8.11 -18.12
CA ALA A 367 38.48 9.25 -19.00
C ALA A 367 39.78 10.03 -18.73
N ARG A 368 40.32 9.94 -17.50
CA ARG A 368 41.55 10.64 -17.08
C ARG A 368 42.83 9.83 -17.23
N LEU A 369 42.74 8.55 -17.60
CA LEU A 369 43.92 7.72 -17.82
C LEU A 369 44.85 8.38 -18.83
N THR A 370 46.16 8.44 -18.48
CA THR A 370 47.22 8.96 -19.38
C THR A 370 47.71 7.85 -20.30
N ILE A 371 47.92 8.14 -21.58
CA ILE A 371 48.32 7.17 -22.61
C ILE A 371 49.63 6.48 -22.21
N VAL A 372 50.61 7.25 -21.68
CA VAL A 372 51.93 6.74 -21.33
C VAL A 372 51.81 5.71 -20.15
N ARG A 373 51.01 5.98 -19.14
CA ARG A 373 50.84 5.09 -18.01
C ARG A 373 50.11 3.80 -18.40
N ALA A 374 49.11 3.91 -19.29
CA ALA A 374 48.30 2.78 -19.74
C ALA A 374 49.05 1.80 -20.63
N LEU A 375 50.08 2.28 -21.38
CA LEU A 375 50.94 1.44 -22.23
C LEU A 375 52.14 0.84 -21.50
N ARG A 376 52.58 1.42 -20.35
CA ARG A 376 53.70 0.94 -19.53
C ARG A 376 53.34 -0.13 -18.52
N THR A 377 52.05 -0.34 -18.23
CA THR A 377 51.64 -1.36 -17.23
C THR A 377 51.83 -2.76 -17.87
N GLU A 378 52.98 -3.36 -17.63
CA GLU A 378 53.14 -4.80 -17.77
C GLU A 378 52.24 -5.53 -16.76
N VAL A 379 51.64 -6.61 -17.21
CA VAL A 379 50.78 -7.50 -16.39
C VAL A 379 51.59 -8.18 -15.32
#